data_4c36c09a24ef47e5b4895b836fe2325b
#
_entry.id   4c36c09a24ef47e5b4895b836fe2325b
#
_cell.length_a   1.000
_cell.length_b   1.000
_cell.length_c   1.000
_cell.angle_alpha   90.00
_cell.angle_beta   90.00
_cell.angle_gamma   90.00
#
_symmetry.space_group_name_H-M   'P 1'
#
loop_
_entity.id
_entity.type
_entity.pdbx_description
1 polymer ?
#
loop_
_entity_poly.entity_id
_entity_poly.type
_entity_poly.pdbx_seq_one_letter_code
_entity_poly.pdbx_strand_id
1 'polypeptide(L)'
;MATAIRAASSSRTLKQLLSELKAIRSGERAGAYSLATQYITDQYRRFETTEQQHCRAKEELQFTAETYRCYLESLRKLKELNESYRGKGERSIRETADMVGFKLPHDPK
;
A
#
# COMPACT_ATOMS: atom_id res chain seq x y z
N MET A 1 26.37 -1.13 19.30
CA MET A 1 25.63 0.01 18.70
C MET A 1 24.84 -0.36 17.42
N ALA A 2 25.39 -1.14 16.51
CA ALA A 2 24.68 -1.55 15.28
C ALA A 2 23.41 -2.37 15.53
N THR A 3 23.37 -3.19 16.55
CA THR A 3 22.22 -4.04 16.90
C THR A 3 21.01 -3.25 17.40
N ALA A 4 21.23 -2.20 18.19
CA ALA A 4 20.16 -1.36 18.72
C ALA A 4 19.51 -0.50 17.62
N ILE A 5 20.27 0.01 16.68
CA ILE A 5 19.78 0.79 15.52
C ILE A 5 18.95 -0.11 14.59
N ARG A 6 19.39 -1.36 14.37
CA ARG A 6 18.64 -2.35 13.56
C ARG A 6 17.30 -2.74 14.20
N ALA A 7 17.29 -2.95 15.53
CA ALA A 7 16.04 -3.28 16.24
C ALA A 7 15.03 -2.13 16.19
N ALA A 8 15.47 -0.88 16.36
CA ALA A 8 14.62 0.29 16.23
C ALA A 8 14.06 0.48 14.81
N SER A 9 14.87 0.19 13.78
CA SER A 9 14.44 0.18 12.38
C SER A 9 13.35 -0.87 12.13
N SER A 10 13.55 -2.08 12.61
CA SER A 10 12.58 -3.18 12.47
C SER A 10 11.23 -2.85 13.10
N SER A 11 11.22 -2.30 14.32
CA SER A 11 9.98 -1.92 14.98
C SER A 11 9.25 -0.76 14.28
N ARG A 12 10.00 0.17 13.70
CA ARG A 12 9.44 1.26 12.90
C ARG A 12 8.76 0.75 11.64
N THR A 13 9.42 -0.14 10.91
CA THR A 13 8.86 -0.78 9.70
C THR A 13 7.58 -1.54 10.02
N LEU A 14 7.56 -2.31 11.11
CA LEU A 14 6.36 -3.02 11.56
C LEU A 14 5.19 -2.07 11.82
N LYS A 15 5.42 -0.99 12.56
CA LYS A 15 4.39 0.02 12.84
C LYS A 15 3.86 0.69 11.58
N GLN A 16 4.73 1.03 10.64
CA GLN A 16 4.36 1.62 9.37
C GLN A 16 3.54 0.64 8.52
N LEU A 17 3.97 -0.62 8.45
CA LEU A 17 3.26 -1.67 7.73
C LEU A 17 1.84 -1.89 8.28
N LEU A 18 1.69 -1.96 9.59
CA LEU A 18 0.38 -2.09 10.25
C LEU A 18 -0.50 -0.85 10.01
N SER A 19 0.10 0.34 9.98
CA SER A 19 -0.61 1.59 9.66
C SER A 19 -1.13 1.61 8.23
N GLU A 20 -0.32 1.18 7.25
CA GLU A 20 -0.75 1.09 5.84
C GLU A 20 -1.86 0.05 5.65
N LEU A 21 -1.77 -1.10 6.30
CA LEU A 21 -2.84 -2.10 6.28
C LEU A 21 -4.15 -1.56 6.87
N LYS A 22 -4.05 -0.78 7.94
CA LYS A 22 -5.22 -0.13 8.55
C LYS A 22 -5.85 0.92 7.63
N ALA A 23 -5.04 1.67 6.89
CA ALA A 23 -5.52 2.66 5.93
C ALA A 23 -6.28 2.02 4.75
N ILE A 24 -5.82 0.86 4.27
CA ILE A 24 -6.47 0.10 3.19
C ILE A 24 -7.80 -0.52 3.66
N ARG A 25 -7.91 -0.84 4.94
CA ARG A 25 -9.09 -1.48 5.54
C ARG A 25 -10.39 -0.70 5.36
N SER A 26 -10.34 0.60 5.13
CA SER A 26 -11.57 1.42 5.02
C SER A 26 -12.54 0.98 3.91
N GLY A 27 -12.19 -0.04 3.11
CA GLY A 27 -13.03 -0.62 2.06
C GLY A 27 -13.20 -2.14 2.06
N GLU A 28 -12.52 -2.91 2.93
CA GLU A 28 -12.52 -4.38 2.87
C GLU A 28 -13.01 -5.07 4.16
N ARG A 29 -13.40 -6.34 4.01
CA ARG A 29 -13.93 -7.18 5.10
C ARG A 29 -12.93 -7.30 6.26
N ALA A 30 -13.39 -7.00 7.46
CA ALA A 30 -12.60 -6.99 8.70
C ALA A 30 -11.80 -8.29 8.99
N GLY A 31 -12.26 -9.44 8.49
CA GLY A 31 -11.62 -10.73 8.71
C GLY A 31 -10.27 -10.89 8.01
N ALA A 32 -10.13 -10.46 6.76
CA ALA A 32 -8.87 -10.56 6.02
C ALA A 32 -7.76 -9.69 6.64
N TYR A 33 -8.12 -8.52 7.12
CA TYR A 33 -7.20 -7.64 7.84
C TYR A 33 -6.68 -8.28 9.13
N SER A 34 -7.55 -8.91 9.91
CA SER A 34 -7.17 -9.58 11.15
C SER A 34 -6.13 -10.69 10.92
N LEU A 35 -6.34 -11.52 9.90
CA LEU A 35 -5.41 -12.59 9.52
C LEU A 35 -4.06 -12.05 9.05
N ALA A 36 -4.06 -11.02 8.20
CA ALA A 36 -2.82 -10.40 7.72
C ALA A 36 -2.02 -9.77 8.88
N THR A 37 -2.69 -9.06 9.78
CA THR A 37 -2.08 -8.45 10.97
C THR A 37 -1.49 -9.51 11.89
N GLN A 38 -2.22 -10.58 12.17
CA GLN A 38 -1.75 -11.69 12.98
C GLN A 38 -0.52 -12.35 12.35
N TYR A 39 -0.59 -12.68 11.07
CA TYR A 39 0.52 -13.29 10.35
C TYR A 39 1.80 -12.44 10.42
N ILE A 40 1.71 -11.16 10.14
CA ILE A 40 2.86 -10.24 10.18
C ILE A 40 3.43 -10.16 11.60
N THR A 41 2.57 -10.01 12.61
CA THR A 41 2.99 -9.94 14.02
C THR A 41 3.67 -11.24 14.46
N ASP A 42 3.13 -12.39 14.07
CA ASP A 42 3.70 -13.69 14.41
C ASP A 42 5.04 -13.93 13.71
N GLN A 43 5.19 -13.50 12.46
CA GLN A 43 6.48 -13.54 11.77
C GLN A 43 7.54 -12.69 12.49
N TYR A 44 7.21 -11.47 12.88
CA TYR A 44 8.13 -10.61 13.63
C TYR A 44 8.50 -11.19 14.97
N ARG A 45 7.55 -11.76 15.74
CA ARG A 45 7.82 -12.44 17.01
C ARG A 45 8.72 -13.66 16.84
N ARG A 46 8.47 -14.48 15.82
CA ARG A 46 9.27 -15.67 15.51
C ARG A 46 10.73 -15.32 15.26
N PHE A 47 11.01 -14.22 14.60
CA PHE A 47 12.37 -13.78 14.28
C PHE A 47 13.01 -12.86 15.33
N GLU A 48 12.27 -12.42 16.34
CA GLU A 48 12.79 -11.60 17.43
C GLU A 48 13.69 -12.38 18.40
N THR A 49 13.41 -13.67 18.58
CA THR A 49 14.09 -14.58 19.51
C THR A 49 15.10 -15.52 18.84
N THR A 50 15.67 -15.13 17.71
CA THR A 50 16.53 -16.02 16.93
C THR A 50 17.99 -16.01 17.37
N GLU A 51 18.60 -17.20 17.40
CA GLU A 51 20.03 -17.41 17.55
C GLU A 51 20.81 -16.85 16.33
N GLN A 52 22.13 -16.72 16.49
CA GLN A 52 23.02 -16.12 15.46
C GLN A 52 22.91 -16.78 14.07
N GLN A 53 22.50 -18.03 13.99
CA GLN A 53 22.30 -18.77 12.72
C GLN A 53 21.17 -18.18 11.86
N HIS A 54 20.28 -17.40 12.43
CA HIS A 54 19.10 -16.85 11.75
C HIS A 54 19.20 -15.35 11.41
N CYS A 55 20.38 -14.75 11.55
CA CYS A 55 20.59 -13.34 11.20
C CYS A 55 20.17 -13.02 9.77
N ARG A 56 20.48 -13.89 8.83
CA ARG A 56 20.11 -13.74 7.42
C ARG A 56 18.59 -13.81 7.23
N ALA A 57 17.92 -14.71 7.90
CA ALA A 57 16.46 -14.82 7.84
C ALA A 57 15.77 -13.55 8.36
N LYS A 58 16.34 -12.94 9.41
CA LYS A 58 15.86 -11.66 9.95
C LYS A 58 16.05 -10.50 8.97
N GLU A 59 17.18 -10.45 8.28
CA GLU A 59 17.45 -9.44 7.25
C GLU A 59 16.54 -9.62 6.03
N GLU A 60 16.30 -10.86 5.60
CA GLU A 60 15.36 -11.19 4.52
C GLU A 60 13.92 -10.81 4.89
N LEU A 61 13.50 -11.10 6.12
CA LEU A 61 12.19 -10.67 6.61
C LEU A 61 12.06 -9.15 6.60
N GLN A 62 13.07 -8.44 7.09
CA GLN A 62 13.08 -6.98 7.12
C GLN A 62 12.99 -6.40 5.70
N PHE A 63 13.75 -6.93 4.76
CA PHE A 63 13.73 -6.51 3.36
C PHE A 63 12.35 -6.77 2.72
N THR A 64 11.79 -7.94 2.95
CA THR A 64 10.45 -8.31 2.45
C THR A 64 9.38 -7.37 3.03
N ALA A 65 9.45 -7.08 4.32
CA ALA A 65 8.52 -6.18 4.99
C ALA A 65 8.61 -4.74 4.45
N GLU A 66 9.80 -4.23 4.21
CA GLU A 66 10.00 -2.91 3.61
C GLU A 66 9.49 -2.83 2.18
N THR A 67 9.72 -3.86 1.38
CA THR A 67 9.20 -3.95 0.02
C THR A 67 7.68 -3.95 0.02
N TYR A 68 7.06 -4.74 0.89
CA TYR A 68 5.61 -4.78 1.01
C TYR A 68 5.02 -3.46 1.51
N ARG A 69 5.66 -2.81 2.47
CA ARG A 69 5.27 -1.46 2.92
C ARG A 69 5.30 -0.45 1.77
N CYS A 70 6.37 -0.45 0.99
CA CYS A 70 6.52 0.43 -0.17
C CYS A 70 5.41 0.18 -1.21
N TYR A 71 5.10 -1.08 -1.46
CA TYR A 71 4.00 -1.47 -2.36
C TYR A 71 2.65 -0.94 -1.88
N LEU A 72 2.30 -1.14 -0.61
CA LEU A 72 1.05 -0.66 -0.03
C LEU A 72 0.94 0.87 -0.05
N GLU A 73 2.03 1.57 0.26
CA GLU A 73 2.09 3.03 0.19
C GLU A 73 1.87 3.53 -1.25
N SER A 74 2.46 2.86 -2.23
CA SER A 74 2.30 3.17 -3.64
C SER A 74 0.87 2.95 -4.12
N LEU A 75 0.21 1.89 -3.68
CA LEU A 75 -1.21 1.63 -3.97
C LEU A 75 -2.11 2.72 -3.37
N ARG A 76 -1.85 3.13 -2.14
CA ARG A 76 -2.61 4.22 -1.50
C ARG A 76 -2.46 5.53 -2.27
N LYS A 77 -1.24 5.90 -2.63
CA LYS A 77 -0.97 7.09 -3.43
C LYS A 77 -1.62 7.03 -4.82
N LEU A 78 -1.59 5.86 -5.45
CA LEU A 78 -2.27 5.66 -6.75
C LEU A 78 -3.78 5.86 -6.61
N LYS A 79 -4.39 5.33 -5.55
CA LYS A 79 -5.82 5.52 -5.28
C LYS A 79 -6.15 7.00 -5.07
N GLU A 80 -5.37 7.72 -4.25
CA GLU A 80 -5.53 9.16 -4.02
C GLU A 80 -5.41 9.97 -5.32
N LEU A 81 -4.44 9.64 -6.17
CA LEU A 81 -4.28 10.27 -7.47
C LEU A 81 -5.45 9.97 -8.41
N ASN A 82 -5.91 8.74 -8.48
CA ASN A 82 -7.08 8.37 -9.28
C ASN A 82 -8.33 9.12 -8.81
N GLU A 83 -8.56 9.23 -7.51
CA GLU A 83 -9.68 9.99 -6.96
C GLU A 83 -9.57 11.48 -7.26
N SER A 84 -8.38 12.07 -7.23
CA SER A 84 -8.19 13.49 -7.52
C SER A 84 -8.32 13.82 -9.00
N TYR A 85 -7.88 12.95 -9.91
CA TYR A 85 -7.90 13.21 -11.36
C TYR A 85 -9.10 12.60 -12.09
N ARG A 86 -9.63 11.46 -11.61
CA ARG A 86 -10.78 10.76 -12.21
C ARG A 86 -12.05 10.80 -11.36
N GLY A 87 -11.97 11.25 -10.12
CA GLY A 87 -13.08 11.24 -9.15
C GLY A 87 -14.27 12.10 -9.52
N LYS A 88 -14.13 12.99 -10.48
CA LYS A 88 -15.22 13.84 -11.03
C LYS A 88 -15.89 13.23 -12.27
N GLY A 89 -15.61 11.97 -12.58
CA GLY A 89 -16.07 11.31 -13.78
C GLY A 89 -15.25 11.71 -15.02
N GLU A 90 -15.10 10.77 -15.93
CA GLU A 90 -14.59 11.10 -17.26
C GLU A 90 -15.59 12.05 -17.92
N ARG A 91 -15.10 13.07 -18.57
CA ARG A 91 -15.94 13.96 -19.37
C ARG A 91 -16.70 13.14 -20.41
N SER A 92 -17.95 13.46 -20.59
CA SER A 92 -18.74 12.77 -21.64
C SER A 92 -18.09 12.97 -23.01
N ILE A 93 -18.30 12.02 -23.90
CA ILE A 93 -17.81 12.12 -25.29
C ILE A 93 -18.23 13.44 -25.94
N ARG A 94 -19.44 13.89 -25.62
CA ARG A 94 -20.00 15.16 -26.11
C ARG A 94 -19.23 16.36 -25.59
N GLU A 95 -18.96 16.45 -24.30
CA GLU A 95 -18.18 17.54 -23.70
C GLU A 95 -16.76 17.59 -24.25
N THR A 96 -16.17 16.39 -24.45
CA THR A 96 -14.83 16.31 -25.04
C THR A 96 -14.82 16.75 -26.48
N ALA A 97 -15.81 16.38 -27.28
CA ALA A 97 -15.98 16.81 -28.69
C ALA A 97 -16.18 18.32 -28.78
N ASP A 98 -17.03 18.89 -27.96
CA ASP A 98 -17.27 20.34 -27.88
C ASP A 98 -16.01 21.13 -27.53
N MET A 99 -15.20 20.59 -26.60
CA MET A 99 -13.96 21.23 -26.15
C MET A 99 -12.88 21.23 -27.24
N VAL A 100 -12.85 20.22 -28.10
CA VAL A 100 -11.90 20.08 -29.22
C VAL A 100 -12.45 20.71 -30.51
N GLY A 101 -13.74 21.10 -30.54
CA GLY A 101 -14.38 21.69 -31.69
C GLY A 101 -14.85 20.69 -32.74
N PHE A 102 -14.94 19.40 -32.38
CA PHE A 102 -15.50 18.34 -33.26
C PHE A 102 -17.00 18.17 -33.03
N LYS A 103 -17.75 17.98 -34.10
CA LYS A 103 -19.16 17.56 -34.02
C LYS A 103 -19.29 16.07 -34.07
N LEU A 104 -20.18 15.55 -33.22
CA LEU A 104 -20.52 14.12 -33.23
C LEU A 104 -21.37 13.78 -34.46
N PRO A 105 -21.31 12.51 -34.97
CA PRO A 105 -22.02 12.10 -36.20
C PRO A 105 -23.54 12.27 -36.15
N HIS A 106 -24.13 12.37 -34.97
CA HIS A 106 -25.58 12.50 -34.76
C HIS A 106 -26.02 13.89 -34.32
N ASP A 107 -25.08 14.86 -34.25
CA ASP A 107 -25.47 16.25 -33.93
C ASP A 107 -26.15 16.91 -35.13
N PRO A 108 -27.26 17.63 -34.93
CA PRO A 108 -27.93 18.35 -36.00
C PRO A 108 -27.00 19.41 -36.56
N LYS A 109 -26.97 19.56 -37.87
CA LYS A 109 -26.17 20.58 -38.57
C LYS A 109 -26.65 21.97 -38.23
#